data_148081ce44dd2d4305d7ed7218ff1d82
#
_entry.id   148081ce44dd2d4305d7ed7218ff1d82
#
_cell.length_a   1.000
_cell.length_b   1.000
_cell.length_c   1.000
_cell.angle_alpha   90.00
_cell.angle_beta   90.00
_cell.angle_gamma   90.00
#
_symmetry.space_group_name_H-M   'P 1'
#
loop_
_entity.id
_entity.type
_entity.pdbx_description
1 polymer ?
#
loop_
_entity_poly.entity_id
_entity_poly.type
_entity_poly.pdbx_seq_one_letter_code
_entity_poly.pdbx_strand_id
1 'polypeptide(L)'
;SGGTWSLFCPNKARGLSDVYGDEFEALYEKYEKEGLADATVPALDIWKSIIKSQSETGTPYMLYKDACNKKSNQKNLGTIKSSNLCSEIVEYSNAEETAVCNLSSIALPTFVDKETKTFNHKKLHDITKMITKNLNKVIDRNFYPTESAKRSNMRHRPIGIGVQGLADVFIMCGLPFDSEKSRDLNAHIFETMYHAGLEASCELAEIDGAYETFAGSPASQGILQFDMWDRTPRFSGLYDWEATRTRVKKGIRNSLLLAPMPTASTSQILGNNECFEPYTTNIYLRRTLAGEFVVVNKHLVRDLQALGLWSKDMKDLMIKS
;
A
#
# COMPACT_ATOMS: atom_id res chain seq x y z
N SER A 1 -1.56 -11.32 -28.65
CA SER A 1 -2.27 -10.96 -29.88
C SER A 1 -1.44 -9.99 -30.68
N GLY A 2 -1.43 -10.09 -32.02
CA GLY A 2 -0.62 -9.27 -32.92
C GLY A 2 -1.20 -7.86 -33.20
N GLY A 3 -1.77 -7.20 -32.16
CA GLY A 3 -2.35 -5.86 -32.30
C GLY A 3 -1.32 -4.74 -32.32
N THR A 4 -1.76 -3.57 -32.74
CA THR A 4 -0.98 -2.32 -32.73
C THR A 4 -1.42 -1.43 -31.59
N TRP A 5 -0.55 -0.46 -31.23
CA TRP A 5 -0.82 0.56 -30.25
C TRP A 5 -0.48 1.93 -30.85
N SER A 6 -1.43 2.86 -30.76
CA SER A 6 -1.28 4.20 -31.26
C SER A 6 -0.70 5.13 -30.20
N LEU A 7 0.29 5.92 -30.56
CA LEU A 7 0.96 6.91 -29.69
C LEU A 7 0.41 8.30 -30.00
N PHE A 8 -0.08 8.98 -28.97
CA PHE A 8 -0.70 10.29 -29.11
C PHE A 8 0.08 11.36 -28.37
N CYS A 9 0.19 12.54 -28.99
CA CYS A 9 0.60 13.75 -28.31
C CYS A 9 -0.54 14.21 -27.38
N PRO A 10 -0.29 14.42 -26.06
CA PRO A 10 -1.33 14.87 -25.12
C PRO A 10 -2.03 16.18 -25.52
N ASN A 11 -1.35 17.05 -26.25
CA ASN A 11 -1.95 18.29 -26.75
C ASN A 11 -2.96 18.05 -27.87
N LYS A 12 -2.75 17.03 -28.71
CA LYS A 12 -3.68 16.65 -29.80
C LYS A 12 -4.82 15.79 -29.26
N ALA A 13 -4.51 14.77 -28.46
CA ALA A 13 -5.46 13.83 -27.89
C ALA A 13 -5.86 14.24 -26.46
N ARG A 14 -6.51 15.39 -26.34
CA ARG A 14 -6.88 15.95 -25.04
C ARG A 14 -7.91 15.10 -24.33
N GLY A 15 -7.77 14.98 -23.02
CA GLY A 15 -8.73 14.26 -22.17
C GLY A 15 -8.43 12.77 -21.99
N LEU A 16 -7.53 12.13 -22.76
CA LEU A 16 -7.17 10.73 -22.55
C LEU A 16 -6.63 10.46 -21.14
N SER A 17 -5.93 11.41 -20.54
CA SER A 17 -5.46 11.30 -19.16
C SER A 17 -6.57 11.45 -18.13
N ASP A 18 -7.72 12.02 -18.51
CA ASP A 18 -8.81 12.38 -17.61
C ASP A 18 -9.86 11.27 -17.48
N VAL A 19 -9.79 10.25 -18.32
CA VAL A 19 -10.73 9.13 -18.40
C VAL A 19 -10.03 7.79 -18.14
N TYR A 20 -10.81 6.75 -17.82
CA TYR A 20 -10.36 5.37 -17.63
C TYR A 20 -11.47 4.37 -17.99
N GLY A 21 -11.14 3.07 -18.13
CA GLY A 21 -12.10 2.03 -18.49
C GLY A 21 -12.72 2.28 -19.86
N ASP A 22 -14.01 2.03 -20.00
CA ASP A 22 -14.75 2.10 -21.26
C ASP A 22 -14.72 3.51 -21.88
N GLU A 23 -14.69 4.56 -21.06
CA GLU A 23 -14.57 5.94 -21.54
C GLU A 23 -13.20 6.20 -22.20
N PHE A 24 -12.13 5.64 -21.60
CA PHE A 24 -10.80 5.72 -22.18
C PHE A 24 -10.74 4.98 -23.52
N GLU A 25 -11.27 3.76 -23.58
CA GLU A 25 -11.29 2.95 -24.78
C GLU A 25 -12.06 3.65 -25.92
N ALA A 26 -13.26 4.15 -25.63
CA ALA A 26 -14.06 4.89 -26.60
C ALA A 26 -13.37 6.15 -27.13
N LEU A 27 -12.71 6.92 -26.23
CA LEU A 27 -12.00 8.13 -26.62
C LEU A 27 -10.72 7.82 -27.41
N TYR A 28 -9.99 6.77 -27.02
CA TYR A 28 -8.81 6.29 -27.70
C TYR A 28 -9.12 5.84 -29.14
N GLU A 29 -10.12 4.98 -29.32
CA GLU A 29 -10.58 4.54 -30.65
C GLU A 29 -11.10 5.69 -31.53
N LYS A 30 -11.78 6.68 -30.91
CA LYS A 30 -12.21 7.87 -31.62
C LYS A 30 -11.01 8.60 -32.21
N TYR A 31 -9.96 8.83 -31.42
CA TYR A 31 -8.75 9.53 -31.88
C TYR A 31 -7.95 8.71 -32.91
N GLU A 32 -7.97 7.39 -32.84
CA GLU A 32 -7.43 6.54 -33.90
C GLU A 32 -8.19 6.74 -35.24
N LYS A 33 -9.53 6.72 -35.19
CA LYS A 33 -10.39 6.95 -36.37
C LYS A 33 -10.22 8.35 -36.96
N GLU A 34 -9.95 9.34 -36.14
CA GLU A 34 -9.67 10.73 -36.56
C GLU A 34 -8.24 10.94 -37.09
N GLY A 35 -7.39 9.92 -37.01
CA GLY A 35 -6.00 10.00 -37.50
C GLY A 35 -5.09 10.89 -36.66
N LEU A 36 -5.37 11.07 -35.39
CA LEU A 36 -4.59 11.94 -34.49
C LEU A 36 -3.32 11.28 -33.93
N ALA A 37 -3.10 10.01 -34.21
CA ALA A 37 -1.91 9.31 -33.74
C ALA A 37 -0.63 9.87 -34.42
N ASP A 38 0.38 10.17 -33.63
CA ASP A 38 1.70 10.59 -34.16
C ASP A 38 2.50 9.38 -34.66
N ALA A 39 2.27 8.20 -34.11
CA ALA A 39 2.86 6.94 -34.55
C ALA A 39 1.98 5.75 -34.13
N THR A 40 2.12 4.65 -34.84
CA THR A 40 1.51 3.37 -34.48
C THR A 40 2.59 2.30 -34.45
N VAL A 41 2.67 1.55 -33.38
CA VAL A 41 3.70 0.52 -33.15
C VAL A 41 3.07 -0.82 -32.80
N PRO A 42 3.75 -1.96 -33.02
CA PRO A 42 3.26 -3.24 -32.53
C PRO A 42 3.16 -3.23 -31.01
N ALA A 43 1.99 -3.56 -30.45
CA ALA A 43 1.79 -3.57 -29.00
C ALA A 43 2.76 -4.53 -28.27
N LEU A 44 3.13 -5.63 -28.95
CA LEU A 44 4.10 -6.60 -28.43
C LEU A 44 5.51 -5.99 -28.21
N ASP A 45 5.92 -5.03 -29.04
CA ASP A 45 7.22 -4.40 -28.92
C ASP A 45 7.28 -3.49 -27.69
N ILE A 46 6.19 -2.76 -27.41
CA ILE A 46 6.07 -1.99 -26.15
C ILE A 46 6.15 -2.95 -24.96
N TRP A 47 5.40 -4.05 -24.99
CA TRP A 47 5.40 -5.03 -23.91
C TRP A 47 6.78 -5.64 -23.66
N LYS A 48 7.48 -6.05 -24.71
CA LYS A 48 8.85 -6.56 -24.62
C LYS A 48 9.82 -5.53 -24.05
N SER A 49 9.68 -4.26 -24.45
CA SER A 49 10.51 -3.18 -23.93
C SER A 49 10.29 -2.92 -22.45
N ILE A 50 9.03 -2.98 -21.99
CA ILE A 50 8.68 -2.88 -20.58
C ILE A 50 9.32 -4.03 -19.77
N ILE A 51 9.11 -5.28 -20.19
CA ILE A 51 9.66 -6.46 -19.49
C ILE A 51 11.18 -6.43 -19.46
N LYS A 52 11.81 -6.07 -20.58
CA LYS A 52 13.27 -5.95 -20.65
C LYS A 52 13.78 -4.91 -19.65
N SER A 53 13.18 -3.72 -19.63
CA SER A 53 13.54 -2.66 -18.69
C SER A 53 13.35 -3.09 -17.23
N GLN A 54 12.24 -3.74 -16.91
CA GLN A 54 11.97 -4.25 -15.56
C GLN A 54 13.00 -5.31 -15.13
N SER A 55 13.41 -6.19 -16.04
CA SER A 55 14.43 -7.21 -15.74
C SER A 55 15.82 -6.61 -15.51
N GLU A 56 16.16 -5.55 -16.24
CA GLU A 56 17.47 -4.90 -16.17
C GLU A 56 17.58 -3.87 -15.03
N THR A 57 16.50 -3.15 -14.72
CA THR A 57 16.53 -1.97 -13.83
C THR A 57 15.48 -1.99 -12.71
N GLY A 58 14.51 -2.91 -12.72
CA GLY A 58 13.38 -2.91 -11.80
C GLY A 58 12.29 -1.89 -12.14
N THR A 59 12.42 -1.14 -13.23
CA THR A 59 11.47 -0.10 -13.67
C THR A 59 11.13 -0.27 -15.16
N PRO A 60 10.00 0.29 -15.64
CA PRO A 60 8.98 1.09 -14.95
C PRO A 60 8.06 0.26 -14.05
N TYR A 61 7.49 0.88 -13.01
CA TYR A 61 6.36 0.30 -12.30
C TYR A 61 5.12 0.35 -13.19
N MET A 62 4.32 -0.72 -13.14
CA MET A 62 3.07 -0.84 -13.90
C MET A 62 1.89 -0.70 -12.95
N LEU A 63 1.14 0.37 -13.11
CA LEU A 63 -0.05 0.66 -12.32
C LEU A 63 -1.30 0.50 -13.18
N TYR A 64 -2.31 -0.15 -12.64
CA TYR A 64 -3.57 -0.38 -13.33
C TYR A 64 -4.53 0.76 -13.01
N LYS A 65 -4.54 1.80 -13.88
CA LYS A 65 -5.31 3.03 -13.69
C LYS A 65 -6.79 2.78 -13.42
N ASP A 66 -7.41 1.86 -14.14
CA ASP A 66 -8.83 1.50 -13.97
C ASP A 66 -9.11 0.97 -12.57
N ALA A 67 -8.30 0.01 -12.11
CA ALA A 67 -8.44 -0.57 -10.78
C ALA A 67 -8.20 0.48 -9.69
N CYS A 68 -7.19 1.33 -9.84
CA CYS A 68 -6.90 2.43 -8.90
C CYS A 68 -8.10 3.35 -8.75
N ASN A 69 -8.71 3.77 -9.86
CA ASN A 69 -9.86 4.69 -9.83
C ASN A 69 -11.15 3.99 -9.35
N LYS A 70 -11.44 2.78 -9.83
CA LYS A 70 -12.64 2.03 -9.42
C LYS A 70 -12.67 1.75 -7.92
N LYS A 71 -11.50 1.53 -7.30
CA LYS A 71 -11.35 1.11 -5.90
C LYS A 71 -10.99 2.25 -4.92
N SER A 72 -10.90 3.49 -5.39
CA SER A 72 -10.54 4.62 -4.53
C SER A 72 -11.74 5.19 -3.79
N ASN A 73 -11.55 5.49 -2.49
CA ASN A 73 -12.50 6.29 -1.73
C ASN A 73 -12.52 7.77 -2.15
N GLN A 74 -11.55 8.23 -2.96
CA GLN A 74 -11.46 9.58 -3.51
C GLN A 74 -12.02 9.70 -4.94
N LYS A 75 -12.65 8.65 -5.49
CA LYS A 75 -13.17 8.66 -6.88
C LYS A 75 -14.25 9.71 -7.15
N ASN A 76 -14.88 10.26 -6.11
CA ASN A 76 -15.82 11.38 -6.21
C ASN A 76 -15.14 12.72 -6.56
N LEU A 77 -13.81 12.82 -6.44
CA LEU A 77 -13.06 14.05 -6.72
C LEU A 77 -12.69 14.18 -8.20
N GLY A 78 -12.56 13.07 -8.90
CA GLY A 78 -12.14 13.01 -10.28
C GLY A 78 -11.19 11.84 -10.55
N THR A 79 -10.57 11.83 -11.72
CA THR A 79 -9.67 10.74 -12.13
C THR A 79 -8.31 10.88 -11.47
N ILE A 80 -7.86 9.83 -10.78
CA ILE A 80 -6.51 9.71 -10.25
C ILE A 80 -5.58 9.30 -11.39
N LYS A 81 -4.58 10.13 -11.67
CA LYS A 81 -3.73 10.02 -12.87
C LYS A 81 -2.34 9.47 -12.59
N SER A 82 -1.89 9.52 -11.33
CA SER A 82 -0.53 9.20 -10.93
C SER A 82 -0.48 8.61 -9.52
N SER A 83 0.67 8.08 -9.17
CA SER A 83 1.03 7.55 -7.86
C SER A 83 2.36 8.19 -7.42
N ASN A 84 2.82 7.92 -6.19
CA ASN A 84 4.15 8.31 -5.73
C ASN A 84 5.25 7.38 -6.27
N LEU A 85 6.52 7.67 -5.94
CA LEU A 85 7.69 6.89 -6.38
C LEU A 85 7.57 5.39 -6.03
N CYS A 86 7.10 5.07 -4.82
CA CYS A 86 7.01 3.68 -4.35
C CYS A 86 5.66 3.01 -4.63
N SER A 87 4.73 3.72 -5.27
CA SER A 87 3.42 3.24 -5.76
C SER A 87 2.38 2.91 -4.69
N GLU A 88 2.67 3.08 -3.39
CA GLU A 88 1.71 2.83 -2.30
C GLU A 88 0.64 3.92 -2.16
N ILE A 89 0.89 5.12 -2.70
CA ILE A 89 -0.02 6.25 -2.61
C ILE A 89 -0.78 6.41 -3.93
N VAL A 90 -2.10 6.27 -3.86
CA VAL A 90 -3.02 6.49 -4.97
C VAL A 90 -4.03 7.54 -4.51
N GLU A 91 -3.68 8.79 -4.70
CA GLU A 91 -4.45 9.96 -4.25
C GLU A 91 -4.80 10.89 -5.40
N TYR A 92 -5.91 11.59 -5.27
CA TYR A 92 -6.33 12.60 -6.23
C TYR A 92 -5.41 13.82 -6.18
N SER A 93 -5.00 14.29 -7.35
CA SER A 93 -4.27 15.52 -7.57
C SER A 93 -4.80 16.24 -8.81
N ASN A 94 -4.73 17.58 -8.80
CA ASN A 94 -5.05 18.42 -9.95
C ASN A 94 -4.13 19.66 -9.99
N ALA A 95 -4.45 20.66 -10.82
CA ALA A 95 -3.64 21.88 -10.93
C ALA A 95 -3.57 22.69 -9.61
N GLU A 96 -4.56 22.56 -8.74
CA GLU A 96 -4.71 23.33 -7.51
C GLU A 96 -4.42 22.51 -6.23
N GLU A 97 -4.34 21.20 -6.36
CA GLU A 97 -4.18 20.28 -5.24
C GLU A 97 -3.08 19.26 -5.51
N THR A 98 -2.07 19.24 -4.66
CA THR A 98 -0.98 18.27 -4.70
C THR A 98 -1.15 17.26 -3.56
N ALA A 99 -1.28 15.99 -3.89
CA ALA A 99 -1.39 14.91 -2.91
C ALA A 99 -0.18 14.87 -1.96
N VAL A 100 -0.42 14.57 -0.69
CA VAL A 100 0.60 14.53 0.37
C VAL A 100 0.53 13.22 1.14
N CYS A 101 1.67 12.55 1.27
CA CYS A 101 1.81 11.33 2.04
C CYS A 101 1.98 11.62 3.53
N ASN A 102 1.09 11.10 4.39
CA ASN A 102 1.22 11.13 5.86
C ASN A 102 1.36 9.68 6.33
N LEU A 103 2.59 9.22 6.51
CA LEU A 103 2.91 7.80 6.61
C LEU A 103 3.33 7.38 8.02
N SER A 104 2.99 6.14 8.37
CA SER A 104 3.52 5.42 9.53
C SER A 104 3.58 3.92 9.22
N SER A 105 4.55 3.20 9.75
CA SER A 105 4.63 1.74 9.63
C SER A 105 4.64 1.06 10.99
N ILE A 106 3.91 -0.04 11.10
CA ILE A 106 3.76 -0.84 12.32
C ILE A 106 4.73 -2.02 12.29
N ALA A 107 5.56 -2.17 13.32
CA ALA A 107 6.47 -3.30 13.48
C ALA A 107 5.71 -4.53 13.97
N LEU A 108 5.19 -5.35 13.05
CA LEU A 108 4.33 -6.49 13.33
C LEU A 108 4.93 -7.55 14.27
N PRO A 109 6.25 -7.83 14.28
CA PRO A 109 6.84 -8.81 15.19
C PRO A 109 6.60 -8.52 16.68
N THR A 110 6.31 -7.27 17.06
CA THR A 110 6.04 -6.88 18.44
C THR A 110 4.69 -7.35 18.97
N PHE A 111 3.84 -7.89 18.09
CA PHE A 111 2.50 -8.42 18.42
C PHE A 111 2.48 -9.95 18.49
N VAL A 112 3.61 -10.63 18.26
CA VAL A 112 3.70 -12.09 18.36
C VAL A 112 4.10 -12.46 19.80
N ASP A 113 3.28 -13.28 20.43
CA ASP A 113 3.64 -13.98 21.65
C ASP A 113 4.63 -15.09 21.32
N LYS A 114 5.83 -15.04 21.91
CA LYS A 114 6.94 -15.96 21.59
C LYS A 114 6.75 -17.36 22.14
N GLU A 115 5.98 -17.50 23.23
CA GLU A 115 5.75 -18.77 23.89
C GLU A 115 4.62 -19.53 23.19
N THR A 116 3.49 -18.87 22.97
CA THR A 116 2.32 -19.46 22.33
C THR A 116 2.37 -19.42 20.80
N LYS A 117 3.30 -18.66 20.21
CA LYS A 117 3.43 -18.41 18.76
C LYS A 117 2.14 -17.88 18.13
N THR A 118 1.39 -17.07 18.88
CA THR A 118 0.13 -16.48 18.44
C THR A 118 0.26 -14.99 18.23
N PHE A 119 -0.57 -14.44 17.33
CA PHE A 119 -0.58 -13.01 17.00
C PHE A 119 -1.66 -12.27 17.80
N ASN A 120 -1.31 -11.15 18.44
CA ASN A 120 -2.21 -10.35 19.27
C ASN A 120 -2.94 -9.28 18.45
N HIS A 121 -4.07 -9.62 17.84
CA HIS A 121 -4.91 -8.71 17.05
C HIS A 121 -5.45 -7.54 17.88
N LYS A 122 -5.81 -7.76 19.15
CA LYS A 122 -6.33 -6.69 20.01
C LYS A 122 -5.29 -5.59 20.22
N LYS A 123 -4.05 -5.96 20.54
CA LYS A 123 -2.96 -5.00 20.70
C LYS A 123 -2.67 -4.25 19.40
N LEU A 124 -2.69 -4.94 18.25
CA LEU A 124 -2.55 -4.31 16.93
C LEU A 124 -3.67 -3.30 16.68
N HIS A 125 -4.91 -3.65 17.00
CA HIS A 125 -6.07 -2.76 16.88
C HIS A 125 -5.87 -1.48 17.69
N ASP A 126 -5.54 -1.59 18.98
CA ASP A 126 -5.34 -0.46 19.89
C ASP A 126 -4.21 0.48 19.39
N ILE A 127 -3.09 -0.08 18.94
CA ILE A 127 -1.96 0.69 18.39
C ILE A 127 -2.34 1.38 17.08
N THR A 128 -3.07 0.70 16.20
CA THR A 128 -3.52 1.31 14.93
C THR A 128 -4.45 2.50 15.17
N LYS A 129 -5.36 2.40 16.14
CA LYS A 129 -6.19 3.54 16.55
C LYS A 129 -5.35 4.73 17.03
N MET A 130 -4.32 4.45 17.85
CA MET A 130 -3.41 5.49 18.35
C MET A 130 -2.66 6.17 17.20
N ILE A 131 -2.13 5.39 16.26
CA ILE A 131 -1.40 5.90 15.08
C ILE A 131 -2.33 6.75 14.22
N THR A 132 -3.57 6.32 13.97
CA THR A 132 -4.56 7.08 13.22
C THR A 132 -4.78 8.48 13.85
N LYS A 133 -4.94 8.54 15.17
CA LYS A 133 -5.08 9.81 15.90
C LYS A 133 -3.80 10.67 15.82
N ASN A 134 -2.63 10.06 15.88
CA ASN A 134 -1.35 10.78 15.77
C ASN A 134 -1.12 11.35 14.37
N LEU A 135 -1.40 10.59 13.31
CA LEU A 135 -1.27 11.06 11.93
C LEU A 135 -2.23 12.23 11.62
N ASN A 136 -3.44 12.24 12.22
CA ASN A 136 -4.31 13.40 12.12
C ASN A 136 -3.70 14.67 12.74
N LYS A 137 -2.99 14.55 13.88
CA LYS A 137 -2.25 15.67 14.48
C LYS A 137 -1.06 16.09 13.60
N VAL A 138 -0.43 15.16 12.90
CA VAL A 138 0.63 15.48 11.92
C VAL A 138 0.06 16.33 10.80
N ILE A 139 -1.09 15.99 10.23
CA ILE A 139 -1.76 16.79 9.20
C ILE A 139 -1.95 18.24 9.69
N ASP A 140 -2.44 18.42 10.92
CA ASP A 140 -2.76 19.74 11.47
C ASP A 140 -1.52 20.59 11.82
N ARG A 141 -0.37 19.95 12.09
CA ARG A 141 0.85 20.63 12.59
C ARG A 141 1.99 20.66 11.60
N ASN A 142 1.87 19.96 10.49
CA ASN A 142 2.95 19.85 9.51
C ASN A 142 3.22 21.20 8.83
N PHE A 143 4.47 21.37 8.40
CA PHE A 143 4.84 22.46 7.51
C PHE A 143 4.55 22.04 6.07
N TYR A 144 3.81 22.86 5.34
CA TYR A 144 3.48 22.63 3.94
C TYR A 144 4.32 23.53 3.05
N PRO A 145 5.12 22.98 2.10
CA PRO A 145 5.99 23.79 1.25
C PRO A 145 5.21 24.60 0.21
N THR A 146 3.99 24.21 -0.13
CA THR A 146 3.12 24.88 -1.09
C THR A 146 1.68 24.93 -0.59
N GLU A 147 0.91 25.94 -1.03
CA GLU A 147 -0.52 26.06 -0.70
C GLU A 147 -1.34 24.93 -1.35
N SER A 148 -0.95 24.40 -2.51
CA SER A 148 -1.62 23.27 -3.15
C SER A 148 -1.49 21.97 -2.33
N ALA A 149 -0.33 21.73 -1.71
CA ALA A 149 -0.10 20.61 -0.80
C ALA A 149 -0.93 20.76 0.47
N LYS A 150 -0.94 21.94 1.08
CA LYS A 150 -1.75 22.24 2.26
C LYS A 150 -3.25 22.07 1.97
N ARG A 151 -3.73 22.63 0.86
CA ARG A 151 -5.12 22.51 0.43
C ARG A 151 -5.56 21.05 0.32
N SER A 152 -4.81 20.23 -0.43
CA SER A 152 -5.11 18.82 -0.61
C SER A 152 -5.17 18.09 0.75
N ASN A 153 -4.13 18.25 1.55
CA ASN A 153 -3.99 17.51 2.80
C ASN A 153 -5.04 17.88 3.85
N MET A 154 -5.36 19.17 3.97
CA MET A 154 -6.37 19.66 4.91
C MET A 154 -7.80 19.27 4.48
N ARG A 155 -8.09 19.28 3.16
CA ARG A 155 -9.41 18.96 2.63
C ARG A 155 -9.75 17.47 2.68
N HIS A 156 -8.77 16.63 2.31
CA HIS A 156 -9.00 15.18 2.14
C HIS A 156 -8.50 14.37 3.33
N ARG A 157 -7.61 14.90 4.13
CA ARG A 157 -7.00 14.29 5.33
C ARG A 157 -6.56 12.83 5.13
N PRO A 158 -5.83 12.50 4.05
CA PRO A 158 -5.36 11.14 3.82
C PRO A 158 -4.27 10.78 4.82
N ILE A 159 -4.28 9.55 5.29
CA ILE A 159 -3.18 8.94 6.03
C ILE A 159 -2.81 7.60 5.40
N GLY A 160 -1.58 7.15 5.61
CA GLY A 160 -1.08 5.89 5.08
C GLY A 160 -0.39 5.09 6.19
N ILE A 161 -1.11 4.11 6.75
CA ILE A 161 -0.54 3.19 7.74
C ILE A 161 -0.11 1.93 7.02
N GLY A 162 1.16 1.59 7.10
CA GLY A 162 1.74 0.37 6.57
C GLY A 162 2.30 -0.54 7.66
N VAL A 163 3.02 -1.57 7.24
CA VAL A 163 3.61 -2.58 8.11
C VAL A 163 5.07 -2.81 7.78
N GLN A 164 5.80 -3.42 8.72
CA GLN A 164 7.11 -4.00 8.51
C GLN A 164 7.21 -5.30 9.28
N GLY A 165 7.99 -6.25 8.78
CA GLY A 165 8.24 -7.52 9.46
C GLY A 165 7.11 -8.55 9.34
N LEU A 166 6.31 -8.53 8.27
CA LEU A 166 5.29 -9.58 8.07
C LEU A 166 5.91 -10.96 7.92
N ALA A 167 7.02 -11.08 7.18
CA ALA A 167 7.75 -12.34 7.05
C ALA A 167 8.32 -12.81 8.40
N ASP A 168 8.81 -11.89 9.23
CA ASP A 168 9.23 -12.20 10.61
C ASP A 168 8.09 -12.79 11.42
N VAL A 169 6.88 -12.22 11.31
CA VAL A 169 5.68 -12.75 12.00
C VAL A 169 5.39 -14.18 11.59
N PHE A 170 5.41 -14.47 10.29
CA PHE A 170 5.15 -15.84 9.82
C PHE A 170 6.17 -16.83 10.37
N ILE A 171 7.46 -16.49 10.33
CA ILE A 171 8.52 -17.33 10.90
C ILE A 171 8.32 -17.50 12.41
N MET A 172 8.03 -16.44 13.16
CA MET A 172 7.82 -16.51 14.61
C MET A 172 6.59 -17.34 14.99
N CYS A 173 5.56 -17.36 14.14
CA CYS A 173 4.38 -18.22 14.28
C CYS A 173 4.58 -19.63 13.74
N GLY A 174 5.75 -19.95 13.15
CA GLY A 174 6.04 -21.27 12.56
C GLY A 174 5.27 -21.55 11.27
N LEU A 175 4.97 -20.52 10.50
CA LEU A 175 4.18 -20.61 9.28
C LEU A 175 5.06 -20.41 8.03
N PRO A 176 5.01 -21.32 7.04
CA PRO A 176 5.61 -21.07 5.73
C PRO A 176 4.96 -19.85 5.06
N PHE A 177 5.75 -19.03 4.35
CA PHE A 177 5.29 -17.77 3.77
C PHE A 177 4.10 -17.93 2.81
N ASP A 178 4.08 -19.00 2.03
CA ASP A 178 3.06 -19.30 1.01
C ASP A 178 1.94 -20.22 1.48
N SER A 179 1.86 -20.52 2.79
CA SER A 179 0.83 -21.39 3.35
C SER A 179 -0.54 -20.71 3.43
N GLU A 180 -1.64 -21.52 3.44
CA GLU A 180 -2.99 -20.97 3.66
C GLU A 180 -3.11 -20.27 5.02
N LYS A 181 -2.47 -20.81 6.08
CA LYS A 181 -2.46 -20.17 7.40
C LYS A 181 -1.78 -18.80 7.38
N SER A 182 -0.72 -18.62 6.62
CA SER A 182 -0.07 -17.32 6.44
C SER A 182 -0.97 -16.35 5.69
N ARG A 183 -1.70 -16.81 4.67
CA ARG A 183 -2.68 -16.01 3.93
C ARG A 183 -3.83 -15.55 4.82
N ASP A 184 -4.34 -16.43 5.68
CA ASP A 184 -5.39 -16.09 6.64
C ASP A 184 -4.86 -15.09 7.69
N LEU A 185 -3.69 -15.34 8.27
CA LEU A 185 -3.08 -14.42 9.23
C LEU A 185 -2.82 -13.03 8.60
N ASN A 186 -2.32 -12.99 7.38
CA ASN A 186 -2.14 -11.75 6.63
C ASN A 186 -3.48 -11.01 6.45
N ALA A 187 -4.52 -11.71 5.99
CA ALA A 187 -5.84 -11.11 5.82
C ALA A 187 -6.38 -10.54 7.14
N HIS A 188 -6.26 -11.28 8.24
CA HIS A 188 -6.74 -10.85 9.55
C HIS A 188 -5.92 -9.69 10.14
N ILE A 189 -4.61 -9.59 9.86
CA ILE A 189 -3.78 -8.45 10.24
C ILE A 189 -4.30 -7.18 9.55
N PHE A 190 -4.46 -7.20 8.23
CA PHE A 190 -4.92 -6.04 7.48
C PHE A 190 -6.40 -5.71 7.75
N GLU A 191 -7.24 -6.71 7.99
CA GLU A 191 -8.61 -6.53 8.48
C GLU A 191 -8.62 -5.76 9.80
N THR A 192 -7.79 -6.20 10.77
CA THR A 192 -7.64 -5.54 12.08
C THR A 192 -7.22 -4.09 11.94
N MET A 193 -6.21 -3.81 11.11
CA MET A 193 -5.72 -2.45 10.88
C MET A 193 -6.78 -1.57 10.21
N TYR A 194 -7.48 -2.10 9.22
CA TYR A 194 -8.50 -1.33 8.50
C TYR A 194 -9.69 -1.01 9.41
N HIS A 195 -10.17 -1.99 10.18
CA HIS A 195 -11.24 -1.77 11.15
C HIS A 195 -10.84 -0.73 12.21
N ALA A 196 -9.66 -0.85 12.80
CA ALA A 196 -9.15 0.07 13.81
C ALA A 196 -8.99 1.50 13.26
N GLY A 197 -8.49 1.62 12.03
CA GLY A 197 -8.36 2.91 11.34
C GLY A 197 -9.71 3.57 11.09
N LEU A 198 -10.71 2.82 10.62
CA LEU A 198 -12.08 3.30 10.43
C LEU A 198 -12.70 3.72 11.76
N GLU A 199 -12.59 2.89 12.80
CA GLU A 199 -13.15 3.21 14.12
C GLU A 199 -12.56 4.50 14.69
N ALA A 200 -11.23 4.65 14.66
CA ALA A 200 -10.57 5.87 15.11
C ALA A 200 -10.95 7.09 14.26
N SER A 201 -11.09 6.90 12.94
CA SER A 201 -11.49 7.97 12.02
C SER A 201 -12.93 8.40 12.23
N CYS A 202 -13.85 7.48 12.58
CA CYS A 202 -15.22 7.80 13.02
C CYS A 202 -15.20 8.59 14.33
N GLU A 203 -14.44 8.14 15.35
CA GLU A 203 -14.32 8.84 16.64
C GLU A 203 -13.82 10.27 16.47
N LEU A 204 -12.84 10.48 15.59
CA LEU A 204 -12.33 11.81 15.28
C LEU A 204 -13.35 12.65 14.52
N ALA A 205 -14.14 12.05 13.62
CA ALA A 205 -15.19 12.78 12.91
C ALA A 205 -16.35 13.19 13.82
N GLU A 206 -16.65 12.43 14.87
CA GLU A 206 -17.63 12.78 15.89
C GLU A 206 -17.22 14.04 16.68
N ILE A 207 -15.90 14.32 16.80
CA ILE A 207 -15.34 15.46 17.52
C ILE A 207 -15.11 16.65 16.59
N ASP A 208 -14.41 16.43 15.48
CA ASP A 208 -13.84 17.46 14.61
C ASP A 208 -14.57 17.58 13.25
N GLY A 209 -15.62 16.78 13.03
CA GLY A 209 -16.32 16.66 11.77
C GLY A 209 -15.62 15.73 10.76
N ALA A 210 -16.37 15.28 9.76
CA ALA A 210 -15.83 14.52 8.64
C ALA A 210 -14.82 15.37 7.82
N TYR A 211 -13.98 14.71 7.01
CA TYR A 211 -13.14 15.45 6.06
C TYR A 211 -14.01 16.19 5.04
N GLU A 212 -13.52 17.33 4.53
CA GLU A 212 -14.31 18.29 3.74
C GLU A 212 -14.99 17.64 2.52
N THR A 213 -14.32 16.73 1.82
CA THR A 213 -14.82 16.08 0.60
C THR A 213 -15.47 14.72 0.86
N PHE A 214 -15.95 14.49 2.06
CA PHE A 214 -16.63 13.24 2.45
C PHE A 214 -17.92 12.99 1.67
N ALA A 215 -18.72 14.04 1.49
CA ALA A 215 -19.97 13.92 0.76
C ALA A 215 -19.75 13.43 -0.70
N GLY A 216 -20.52 12.43 -1.09
CA GLY A 216 -20.39 11.80 -2.42
C GLY A 216 -19.28 10.74 -2.52
N SER A 217 -18.42 10.59 -1.50
CA SER A 217 -17.43 9.50 -1.48
C SER A 217 -18.10 8.13 -1.29
N PRO A 218 -17.45 7.03 -1.65
CA PRO A 218 -17.91 5.67 -1.32
C PRO A 218 -18.22 5.49 0.17
N ALA A 219 -17.38 6.00 1.05
CA ALA A 219 -17.58 5.94 2.49
C ALA A 219 -18.87 6.60 2.94
N SER A 220 -19.25 7.73 2.35
CA SER A 220 -20.53 8.41 2.67
C SER A 220 -21.77 7.59 2.29
N GLN A 221 -21.59 6.65 1.36
CA GLN A 221 -22.62 5.69 0.96
C GLN A 221 -22.52 4.38 1.76
N GLY A 222 -21.53 4.25 2.64
CA GLY A 222 -21.23 3.04 3.40
C GLY A 222 -20.57 1.95 2.57
N ILE A 223 -19.95 2.32 1.46
CA ILE A 223 -19.16 1.41 0.64
C ILE A 223 -17.74 1.39 1.22
N LEU A 224 -17.32 0.26 1.74
CA LEU A 224 -15.99 0.05 2.31
C LEU A 224 -15.01 -0.43 1.25
N GLN A 225 -13.72 -0.41 1.55
CA GLN A 225 -12.67 -0.75 0.57
C GLN A 225 -12.89 -2.13 -0.05
N PHE A 226 -13.21 -3.14 0.74
CA PHE A 226 -13.40 -4.51 0.26
C PHE A 226 -14.68 -4.72 -0.56
N ASP A 227 -15.69 -3.83 -0.44
CA ASP A 227 -16.89 -3.88 -1.28
C ASP A 227 -16.58 -3.53 -2.75
N MET A 228 -15.47 -2.86 -2.99
CA MET A 228 -15.01 -2.47 -4.33
C MET A 228 -14.06 -3.50 -4.95
N TRP A 229 -13.86 -4.65 -4.31
CA TRP A 229 -13.05 -5.75 -4.85
C TRP A 229 -13.93 -6.77 -5.59
N ASP A 230 -13.37 -7.41 -6.59
CA ASP A 230 -14.04 -8.54 -7.28
C ASP A 230 -13.73 -9.87 -6.57
N ARG A 231 -13.73 -9.85 -5.23
CA ARG A 231 -13.37 -11.01 -4.39
C ARG A 231 -14.11 -10.95 -3.06
N THR A 232 -14.44 -12.13 -2.54
CA THR A 232 -14.91 -12.27 -1.16
C THR A 232 -13.73 -12.12 -0.20
N PRO A 233 -13.77 -11.19 0.76
CA PRO A 233 -12.74 -11.04 1.78
C PRO A 233 -12.64 -12.25 2.70
N ARG A 234 -11.44 -12.52 3.23
CA ARG A 234 -11.21 -13.53 4.27
C ARG A 234 -11.34 -12.86 5.63
N PHE A 235 -12.56 -12.81 6.15
CA PHE A 235 -12.82 -12.20 7.46
C PHE A 235 -12.46 -13.14 8.62
N SER A 236 -11.91 -12.54 9.68
CA SER A 236 -11.60 -13.25 10.94
C SER A 236 -12.83 -13.59 11.77
N GLY A 237 -13.94 -12.88 11.54
CA GLY A 237 -15.12 -12.91 12.41
C GLY A 237 -15.00 -12.11 13.71
N LEU A 238 -13.90 -11.34 13.87
CA LEU A 238 -13.65 -10.52 15.06
C LEU A 238 -14.45 -9.21 15.10
N TYR A 239 -14.92 -8.73 13.93
CA TYR A 239 -15.48 -7.39 13.78
C TYR A 239 -16.89 -7.41 13.19
N ASP A 240 -17.77 -6.54 13.72
CA ASP A 240 -19.08 -6.28 13.15
C ASP A 240 -18.99 -5.21 12.06
N TRP A 241 -18.89 -5.66 10.82
CA TRP A 241 -18.75 -4.80 9.66
C TRP A 241 -20.01 -4.00 9.34
N GLU A 242 -21.21 -4.48 9.70
CA GLU A 242 -22.45 -3.74 9.49
C GLU A 242 -22.60 -2.58 10.48
N ALA A 243 -22.23 -2.80 11.73
CA ALA A 243 -22.15 -1.71 12.71
C ALA A 243 -21.08 -0.67 12.29
N THR A 244 -19.91 -1.12 11.81
CA THR A 244 -18.85 -0.24 11.31
C THR A 244 -19.32 0.57 10.11
N ARG A 245 -19.98 -0.05 9.14
CA ARG A 245 -20.55 0.59 7.95
C ARG A 245 -21.54 1.69 8.34
N THR A 246 -22.38 1.41 9.31
CA THR A 246 -23.37 2.38 9.83
C THR A 246 -22.70 3.60 10.46
N ARG A 247 -21.58 3.43 11.15
CA ARG A 247 -20.79 4.55 11.71
C ARG A 247 -20.08 5.33 10.60
N VAL A 248 -19.47 4.65 9.65
CA VAL A 248 -18.75 5.26 8.51
C VAL A 248 -19.66 6.18 7.70
N LYS A 249 -20.94 5.78 7.47
CA LYS A 249 -21.94 6.62 6.79
C LYS A 249 -22.19 7.96 7.49
N LYS A 250 -22.02 8.04 8.80
CA LYS A 250 -22.21 9.28 9.56
C LYS A 250 -21.04 10.25 9.40
N GLY A 251 -19.87 9.75 9.10
CA GLY A 251 -18.66 10.52 8.87
C GLY A 251 -17.39 9.80 9.29
N ILE A 252 -16.32 10.02 8.52
CA ILE A 252 -14.95 9.65 8.88
C ILE A 252 -14.04 10.86 8.70
N ARG A 253 -12.97 10.95 9.50
CA ARG A 253 -12.04 12.08 9.48
C ARG A 253 -11.01 12.00 8.36
N ASN A 254 -10.78 10.79 7.80
CA ASN A 254 -9.73 10.53 6.83
C ASN A 254 -10.30 9.90 5.55
N SER A 255 -9.93 10.42 4.39
CA SER A 255 -10.35 9.85 3.10
C SER A 255 -9.67 8.52 2.79
N LEU A 256 -8.41 8.34 3.21
CA LEU A 256 -7.60 7.13 3.04
C LEU A 256 -6.93 6.78 4.36
N LEU A 257 -6.67 5.49 4.61
CA LEU A 257 -6.19 4.98 5.90
C LEU A 257 -4.93 4.14 5.80
N LEU A 258 -4.89 3.15 4.91
CA LEU A 258 -3.78 2.20 4.79
C LEU A 258 -3.01 2.42 3.49
N ALA A 259 -1.69 2.45 3.60
CA ALA A 259 -0.77 2.51 2.47
C ALA A 259 0.53 1.79 2.85
N PRO A 260 0.66 0.49 2.55
CA PRO A 260 1.86 -0.27 2.85
C PRO A 260 3.06 0.23 2.04
N MET A 261 3.88 1.11 2.66
CA MET A 261 5.11 1.63 2.07
C MET A 261 6.27 0.62 2.20
N PRO A 262 7.38 0.77 1.43
CA PRO A 262 8.50 -0.18 1.44
C PRO A 262 9.27 -0.30 2.76
N THR A 263 9.19 0.67 3.65
CA THR A 263 9.89 0.71 4.96
C THR A 263 11.41 0.51 4.90
N ALA A 264 12.05 0.90 3.79
CA ALA A 264 13.46 0.64 3.50
C ALA A 264 14.46 1.04 4.60
N SER A 265 14.16 2.12 5.35
CA SER A 265 15.00 2.62 6.45
C SER A 265 14.46 2.18 7.82
N THR A 266 13.16 2.32 8.05
CA THR A 266 12.54 2.06 9.35
C THR A 266 12.59 0.58 9.74
N SER A 267 12.47 -0.34 8.79
CA SER A 267 12.62 -1.78 9.04
C SER A 267 14.04 -2.12 9.50
N GLN A 268 15.05 -1.47 8.92
CA GLN A 268 16.44 -1.67 9.32
C GLN A 268 16.74 -1.17 10.73
N ILE A 269 16.21 0.01 11.08
CA ILE A 269 16.36 0.58 12.44
C ILE A 269 15.79 -0.38 13.49
N LEU A 270 14.66 -1.01 13.21
CA LEU A 270 13.99 -1.94 14.13
C LEU A 270 14.43 -3.40 13.95
N GLY A 271 15.29 -3.69 12.98
CA GLY A 271 15.79 -5.04 12.70
C GLY A 271 14.71 -6.01 12.20
N ASN A 272 13.75 -5.51 11.44
CA ASN A 272 12.70 -6.30 10.80
C ASN A 272 12.98 -6.47 9.31
N ASN A 273 12.37 -7.48 8.69
CA ASN A 273 12.29 -7.54 7.24
C ASN A 273 11.41 -6.40 6.70
N GLU A 274 11.63 -6.01 5.47
CA GLU A 274 10.98 -4.85 4.85
C GLU A 274 9.50 -5.14 4.58
N CYS A 275 8.63 -4.21 4.98
CA CYS A 275 7.20 -4.18 4.66
C CYS A 275 6.52 -5.56 4.84
N PHE A 276 5.93 -6.08 3.78
CA PHE A 276 5.32 -7.41 3.65
C PHE A 276 6.14 -8.34 2.73
N GLU A 277 7.39 -7.97 2.42
CA GLU A 277 8.28 -8.75 1.56
C GLU A 277 8.71 -10.07 2.22
N PRO A 278 8.89 -11.16 1.44
CA PRO A 278 9.53 -12.36 1.94
C PRO A 278 11.02 -12.16 2.17
N TYR A 279 11.65 -13.02 2.96
CA TYR A 279 13.11 -13.14 2.94
C TYR A 279 13.55 -13.74 1.61
N THR A 280 14.31 -12.99 0.83
CA THR A 280 14.82 -13.44 -0.48
C THR A 280 16.11 -14.22 -0.35
N THR A 281 16.88 -13.97 0.72
CA THR A 281 18.12 -14.68 1.05
C THR A 281 18.35 -14.67 2.56
N ASN A 282 19.07 -15.65 3.07
CA ASN A 282 19.39 -15.76 4.48
C ASN A 282 20.62 -14.97 4.91
N ILE A 283 21.45 -14.56 3.96
CA ILE A 283 22.63 -13.72 4.21
C ILE A 283 22.87 -12.83 2.99
N TYR A 284 23.12 -11.56 3.23
CA TYR A 284 23.44 -10.60 2.17
C TYR A 284 24.32 -9.46 2.66
N LEU A 285 24.98 -8.80 1.73
CA LEU A 285 25.80 -7.62 1.98
C LEU A 285 24.96 -6.37 1.73
N ARG A 286 24.78 -5.56 2.78
CA ARG A 286 24.13 -4.26 2.68
C ARG A 286 25.15 -3.16 2.57
N ARG A 287 25.09 -2.39 1.49
CA ARG A 287 25.92 -1.20 1.27
C ARG A 287 25.17 0.05 1.68
N THR A 288 25.79 0.86 2.50
CA THR A 288 25.30 2.17 2.94
C THR A 288 26.41 3.21 2.83
N LEU A 289 26.08 4.49 3.02
CA LEU A 289 27.11 5.54 3.08
C LEU A 289 28.10 5.34 4.26
N ALA A 290 27.69 4.63 5.31
CA ALA A 290 28.54 4.34 6.47
C ALA A 290 29.43 3.10 6.29
N GLY A 291 29.24 2.33 5.21
CA GLY A 291 30.03 1.13 4.95
C GLY A 291 29.20 -0.08 4.48
N GLU A 292 29.83 -1.23 4.46
CA GLU A 292 29.24 -2.51 4.07
C GLU A 292 28.99 -3.37 5.33
N PHE A 293 27.77 -3.90 5.42
CA PHE A 293 27.35 -4.70 6.57
C PHE A 293 26.78 -6.04 6.10
N VAL A 294 27.25 -7.12 6.72
CA VAL A 294 26.67 -8.44 6.50
C VAL A 294 25.38 -8.56 7.34
N VAL A 295 24.27 -8.77 6.68
CA VAL A 295 22.97 -9.00 7.31
C VAL A 295 22.61 -10.46 7.21
N VAL A 296 22.20 -11.05 8.32
CA VAL A 296 21.84 -12.47 8.44
C VAL A 296 20.40 -12.60 8.92
N ASN A 297 19.68 -13.59 8.39
CA ASN A 297 18.37 -13.94 8.91
C ASN A 297 18.47 -14.43 10.38
N LYS A 298 18.11 -13.53 11.29
CA LYS A 298 18.21 -13.76 12.75
C LYS A 298 17.36 -14.95 13.24
N HIS A 299 16.26 -15.26 12.56
CA HIS A 299 15.39 -16.38 12.90
C HIS A 299 16.05 -17.71 12.57
N LEU A 300 16.62 -17.83 11.36
CA LEU A 300 17.37 -19.02 10.96
C LEU A 300 18.55 -19.28 11.90
N VAL A 301 19.32 -18.25 12.25
CA VAL A 301 20.44 -18.40 13.20
C VAL A 301 19.95 -18.90 14.56
N ARG A 302 18.85 -18.36 15.06
CA ARG A 302 18.25 -18.80 16.33
C ARG A 302 17.80 -20.26 16.28
N ASP A 303 17.16 -20.67 15.20
CA ASP A 303 16.70 -22.05 15.01
C ASP A 303 17.89 -23.02 14.91
N LEU A 304 18.93 -22.67 14.16
CA LEU A 304 20.16 -23.45 14.09
C LEU A 304 20.87 -23.54 15.44
N GLN A 305 20.89 -22.48 16.23
CA GLN A 305 21.42 -22.50 17.61
C GLN A 305 20.61 -23.42 18.52
N ALA A 306 19.29 -23.35 18.45
CA ALA A 306 18.41 -24.21 19.24
C ALA A 306 18.57 -25.70 18.91
N LEU A 307 18.89 -26.02 17.65
CA LEU A 307 19.17 -27.37 17.18
C LEU A 307 20.63 -27.83 17.41
N GLY A 308 21.50 -26.95 17.94
CA GLY A 308 22.93 -27.24 18.10
C GLY A 308 23.72 -27.32 16.79
N LEU A 309 23.17 -26.81 15.68
CA LEU A 309 23.76 -26.88 14.33
C LEU A 309 24.54 -25.61 13.94
N TRP A 310 24.45 -24.54 14.75
CA TRP A 310 25.14 -23.30 14.46
C TRP A 310 26.66 -23.44 14.71
N SER A 311 27.45 -23.37 13.65
CA SER A 311 28.90 -23.49 13.70
C SER A 311 29.56 -22.54 12.69
N LYS A 312 30.88 -22.45 12.75
CA LYS A 312 31.65 -21.73 11.71
C LYS A 312 31.45 -22.36 10.34
N ASP A 313 31.47 -23.68 10.26
CA ASP A 313 31.29 -24.40 9.01
C ASP A 313 29.89 -24.20 8.41
N MET A 314 28.86 -24.17 9.26
CA MET A 314 27.47 -23.83 8.84
C MET A 314 27.37 -22.42 8.30
N LYS A 315 27.99 -21.44 8.96
CA LYS A 315 28.05 -20.06 8.46
C LYS A 315 28.77 -19.98 7.12
N ASP A 316 29.92 -20.65 6.98
CA ASP A 316 30.69 -20.65 5.74
C ASP A 316 29.93 -21.37 4.60
N LEU A 317 29.15 -22.39 4.91
CA LEU A 317 28.24 -23.05 3.97
C LEU A 317 27.15 -22.08 3.47
N MET A 318 26.51 -21.34 4.39
CA MET A 318 25.47 -20.35 4.05
C MET A 318 25.97 -19.19 3.20
N ILE A 319 27.27 -18.81 3.33
CA ILE A 319 27.89 -17.76 2.52
C ILE A 319 28.18 -18.25 1.10
N LYS A 320 28.42 -19.56 0.92
CA LYS A 320 28.75 -20.17 -0.36
C LYS A 320 27.54 -20.60 -1.19
N SER A 321 26.38 -20.77 -0.55
CA SER A 321 25.12 -21.14 -1.22
C SER A 321 24.39 -19.90 -1.78
#